data_39f559b14a05d2caee92aa46ed699bef
#
_entry.id   39f559b14a05d2caee92aa46ed699bef
#
_cell.length_a   1.000
_cell.length_b   1.000
_cell.length_c   1.000
_cell.angle_alpha   90.00
_cell.angle_beta   90.00
_cell.angle_gamma   90.00
#
_symmetry.space_group_name_H-M   'P 1'
#
loop_
_entity.id
_entity.type
_entity.pdbx_description
1 polymer ?
#
loop_
_entity_poly.entity_id
_entity_poly.type
_entity_poly.pdbx_seq_one_letter_code
_entity_poly.pdbx_strand_id
1 'polypeptide(L)'
;VSSLSLWAPACTLELFNSVYAPLIASNAIQAFDLYTLDDATEQDDDCANIYHKSLLYFVSNAFEDKPHIPRLGPNGKPTKGTPILGMARDAGTIPAAFWTPSKRQWIVAPNSDQSHARHHGDFDNDGKTLLSTLHRMTGGAKSTSQTMVLKSPLARAARVRAGVNAALFTP
;
A
#
# COMPACT_ATOMS: atom_id res chain seq x y z
N VAL A 1 -7.06 11.37 15.99
CA VAL A 1 -7.13 11.26 14.51
C VAL A 1 -8.41 10.53 14.16
N SER A 2 -9.28 11.13 13.31
CA SER A 2 -10.57 10.51 12.96
C SER A 2 -10.42 9.28 12.09
N SER A 3 -9.50 9.29 11.14
CA SER A 3 -9.21 8.12 10.30
C SER A 3 -7.76 8.10 9.85
N LEU A 4 -7.24 6.89 9.63
CA LEU A 4 -5.94 6.61 9.04
C LEU A 4 -6.13 5.55 7.95
N SER A 5 -5.79 5.88 6.72
CA SER A 5 -5.77 4.92 5.62
C SER A 5 -4.34 4.77 5.11
N LEU A 6 -3.86 3.55 5.05
CA LEU A 6 -2.54 3.21 4.56
C LEU A 6 -2.67 2.39 3.26
N TRP A 7 -2.01 2.84 2.20
CA TRP A 7 -2.01 2.20 0.89
C TRP A 7 -0.68 1.50 0.67
N ALA A 8 -0.70 0.18 0.70
CA ALA A 8 0.45 -0.70 0.57
C ALA A 8 1.71 -0.14 1.28
N PRO A 9 1.64 0.11 2.61
CA PRO A 9 2.70 0.82 3.31
C PRO A 9 3.96 -0.02 3.44
N ALA A 10 5.12 0.61 3.20
CA ALA A 10 6.43 -0.01 3.36
C ALA A 10 6.91 -0.10 4.83
N CYS A 11 6.03 0.09 5.81
CA CYS A 11 6.41 -0.04 7.21
C CYS A 11 6.42 -1.50 7.67
N THR A 12 7.30 -1.82 8.62
CA THR A 12 7.38 -3.16 9.19
C THR A 12 6.19 -3.48 10.07
N LEU A 13 5.85 -4.76 10.22
CA LEU A 13 4.86 -5.20 11.22
C LEU A 13 5.30 -4.88 12.65
N GLU A 14 6.59 -4.85 12.93
CA GLU A 14 7.12 -4.47 14.24
C GLU A 14 6.77 -3.01 14.54
N LEU A 15 7.02 -2.09 13.60
CA LEU A 15 6.63 -0.69 13.75
C LEU A 15 5.12 -0.53 13.90
N PHE A 16 4.33 -1.23 13.10
CA PHE A 16 2.89 -1.23 13.22
C PHE A 16 2.43 -1.66 14.62
N ASN A 17 2.94 -2.78 15.11
CA ASN A 17 2.54 -3.34 16.40
C ASN A 17 2.99 -2.48 17.59
N SER A 18 4.15 -1.83 17.49
CA SER A 18 4.69 -1.01 18.58
C SER A 18 4.10 0.41 18.63
N VAL A 19 3.70 0.97 17.49
CA VAL A 19 3.26 2.37 17.41
C VAL A 19 1.78 2.48 17.04
N TYR A 20 1.37 1.91 15.89
CA TYR A 20 0.03 2.14 15.36
C TYR A 20 -1.05 1.31 16.07
N ALA A 21 -0.79 0.04 16.32
CA ALA A 21 -1.78 -0.83 16.94
C ALA A 21 -2.23 -0.34 18.33
N PRO A 22 -1.35 0.14 19.23
CA PRO A 22 -1.76 0.75 20.50
C PRO A 22 -2.60 2.01 20.32
N LEU A 23 -2.28 2.88 19.34
CA LEU A 23 -3.05 4.09 19.06
C LEU A 23 -4.46 3.77 18.51
N ILE A 24 -4.57 2.70 17.73
CA ILE A 24 -5.85 2.19 17.23
C ILE A 24 -6.65 1.55 18.38
N ALA A 25 -5.99 0.77 19.24
CA ALA A 25 -6.64 0.12 20.37
C ALA A 25 -7.18 1.12 21.40
N SER A 26 -6.44 2.18 21.68
CA SER A 26 -6.85 3.28 22.58
C SER A 26 -7.87 4.24 21.95
N ASN A 27 -8.29 4.02 20.71
CA ASN A 27 -9.18 4.89 19.94
C ASN A 27 -8.60 6.31 19.69
N ALA A 28 -7.29 6.50 19.87
CA ALA A 28 -6.60 7.72 19.42
C ALA A 28 -6.64 7.84 17.88
N ILE A 29 -6.65 6.70 17.18
CA ILE A 29 -7.03 6.55 15.78
C ILE A 29 -8.40 5.86 15.77
N GLN A 30 -9.45 6.57 15.36
CA GLN A 30 -10.84 6.11 15.49
C GLN A 30 -11.25 5.13 14.39
N ALA A 31 -10.71 5.31 13.18
CA ALA A 31 -10.90 4.40 12.05
C ALA A 31 -9.56 4.10 11.37
N PHE A 32 -9.37 2.86 10.98
CA PHE A 32 -8.14 2.40 10.32
C PHE A 32 -8.46 1.53 9.11
N ASP A 33 -7.87 1.85 7.97
CA ASP A 33 -8.00 1.08 6.74
C ASP A 33 -6.61 0.76 6.19
N LEU A 34 -6.39 -0.52 5.92
CA LEU A 34 -5.20 -1.02 5.28
C LEU A 34 -5.56 -1.53 3.88
N TYR A 35 -4.88 -1.04 2.87
CA TYR A 35 -4.99 -1.55 1.50
C TYR A 35 -3.69 -2.27 1.14
N THR A 36 -3.80 -3.47 0.59
CA THR A 36 -2.68 -4.26 0.10
C THR A 36 -3.01 -4.80 -1.29
N LEU A 37 -2.02 -5.11 -2.09
CA LEU A 37 -2.21 -6.01 -3.22
C LEU A 37 -2.36 -7.45 -2.69
N ASP A 38 -3.02 -8.33 -3.43
CA ASP A 38 -2.91 -9.76 -3.17
C ASP A 38 -1.49 -10.26 -3.46
N ASP A 39 -1.12 -11.41 -2.91
CA ASP A 39 0.26 -11.89 -2.98
C ASP A 39 0.69 -12.25 -4.42
N ALA A 40 -0.24 -12.69 -5.27
CA ALA A 40 0.02 -13.00 -6.67
C ALA A 40 0.31 -11.72 -7.48
N THR A 41 -0.53 -10.71 -7.31
CA THR A 41 -0.37 -9.39 -7.94
C THR A 41 0.91 -8.70 -7.46
N GLU A 42 1.23 -8.79 -6.16
CA GLU A 42 2.45 -8.24 -5.58
C GLU A 42 3.71 -8.91 -6.17
N GLN A 43 3.66 -10.21 -6.47
CA GLN A 43 4.77 -10.95 -7.08
C GLN A 43 4.93 -10.68 -8.57
N ASP A 44 3.84 -10.33 -9.26
CA ASP A 44 3.82 -10.01 -10.69
C ASP A 44 4.10 -8.54 -10.97
N ASP A 45 4.12 -7.70 -9.94
CA ASP A 45 4.45 -6.27 -10.05
C ASP A 45 5.93 -6.10 -10.40
N ASP A 46 6.24 -5.04 -11.14
CA ASP A 46 7.59 -4.76 -11.63
C ASP A 46 8.08 -3.39 -11.14
N CYS A 47 9.18 -3.42 -10.40
CA CYS A 47 9.84 -2.21 -9.95
C CYS A 47 10.86 -1.73 -10.99
N ALA A 48 10.45 -0.79 -11.84
CA ALA A 48 11.30 -0.06 -12.79
C ALA A 48 11.99 -0.93 -13.87
N ASN A 49 11.41 -2.06 -14.26
CA ASN A 49 11.96 -3.03 -15.21
C ASN A 49 13.35 -3.60 -14.84
N ILE A 50 13.75 -3.45 -13.58
CA ILE A 50 15.03 -3.94 -13.08
C ILE A 50 14.84 -5.07 -12.06
N TYR A 51 13.78 -4.98 -11.27
CA TYR A 51 13.46 -5.96 -10.25
C TYR A 51 12.05 -6.51 -10.51
N HIS A 52 11.97 -7.76 -10.96
CA HIS A 52 10.71 -8.45 -11.31
C HIS A 52 9.95 -8.92 -10.07
N LYS A 53 9.68 -7.99 -9.15
CA LYS A 53 8.80 -8.09 -7.98
C LYS A 53 8.49 -6.68 -7.51
N SER A 54 7.46 -6.55 -6.70
CA SER A 54 7.06 -5.26 -6.17
C SER A 54 8.15 -4.59 -5.31
N LEU A 55 8.01 -3.28 -5.17
CA LEU A 55 8.87 -2.48 -4.29
C LEU A 55 8.88 -3.02 -2.85
N LEU A 56 7.76 -3.55 -2.35
CA LEU A 56 7.70 -4.08 -0.98
C LEU A 56 8.53 -5.34 -0.78
N TYR A 57 8.61 -6.21 -1.80
CA TYR A 57 9.53 -7.34 -1.76
C TYR A 57 10.99 -6.87 -1.68
N PHE A 58 11.31 -5.79 -2.37
CA PHE A 58 12.64 -5.21 -2.31
C PHE A 58 12.94 -4.60 -0.94
N VAL A 59 12.01 -3.83 -0.38
CA VAL A 59 12.13 -3.28 0.99
C VAL A 59 12.29 -4.41 2.00
N SER A 60 11.42 -5.40 1.96
CA SER A 60 11.43 -6.56 2.88
C SER A 60 12.77 -7.31 2.88
N ASN A 61 13.45 -7.38 1.73
CA ASN A 61 14.65 -8.21 1.57
C ASN A 61 15.98 -7.43 1.64
N ALA A 62 15.99 -6.14 1.32
CA ALA A 62 17.23 -5.40 1.09
C ALA A 62 17.43 -4.16 1.95
N PHE A 63 16.36 -3.49 2.38
CA PHE A 63 16.47 -2.20 3.06
C PHE A 63 16.26 -2.23 4.56
N GLU A 64 15.79 -3.34 5.11
CA GLU A 64 15.62 -3.46 6.55
C GLU A 64 16.95 -3.80 7.24
N ASP A 65 17.09 -3.39 8.52
CA ASP A 65 18.31 -3.53 9.34
C ASP A 65 18.88 -4.95 9.44
N LYS A 66 18.09 -5.95 9.07
CA LYS A 66 18.53 -7.33 8.88
C LYS A 66 18.37 -7.72 7.42
N PRO A 67 19.22 -7.21 6.51
CA PRO A 67 19.13 -7.57 5.11
C PRO A 67 19.26 -9.08 4.99
N HIS A 68 18.15 -9.72 4.67
CA HIS A 68 18.13 -11.13 4.36
C HIS A 68 18.53 -11.25 2.88
N ILE A 69 19.84 -11.18 2.63
CA ILE A 69 20.34 -11.94 1.48
C ILE A 69 19.75 -13.33 1.67
N PRO A 70 19.12 -13.94 0.63
CA PRO A 70 18.56 -15.28 0.76
C PRO A 70 19.67 -16.24 1.20
N ARG A 71 19.96 -16.26 2.47
CA ARG A 71 20.73 -17.33 3.08
C ARG A 71 19.75 -18.48 3.18
N LEU A 72 20.11 -19.60 2.60
CA LEU A 72 19.44 -20.83 2.89
C LEU A 72 19.44 -20.98 4.42
N GLY A 73 18.27 -20.90 5.04
CA GLY A 73 18.12 -21.18 6.44
C GLY A 73 18.63 -22.58 6.75
N PRO A 74 18.71 -22.96 8.04
CA PRO A 74 19.27 -24.26 8.46
C PRO A 74 18.66 -25.47 7.76
N ASN A 75 17.48 -25.31 7.17
CA ASN A 75 16.74 -26.36 6.45
C ASN A 75 16.75 -26.18 4.93
N GLY A 76 17.67 -25.41 4.35
CA GLY A 76 17.73 -25.16 2.91
C GLY A 76 16.57 -24.33 2.34
N LYS A 77 15.67 -23.80 3.18
CA LYS A 77 14.57 -22.92 2.75
C LYS A 77 15.04 -21.46 2.76
N PRO A 78 14.60 -20.64 1.79
CA PRO A 78 14.87 -19.22 1.80
C PRO A 78 14.35 -18.61 3.11
N THR A 79 15.17 -17.80 3.78
CA THR A 79 14.71 -16.99 4.91
C THR A 79 13.70 -15.97 4.40
N LYS A 80 12.58 -15.81 5.10
CA LYS A 80 11.63 -14.75 4.81
C LYS A 80 12.30 -13.41 5.13
N GLY A 81 12.09 -12.42 4.27
CA GLY A 81 12.47 -11.04 4.57
C GLY A 81 11.76 -10.49 5.81
N THR A 82 12.09 -9.26 6.21
CA THR A 82 11.39 -8.56 7.29
C THR A 82 9.91 -8.40 6.93
N PRO A 83 8.97 -8.77 7.83
CA PRO A 83 7.54 -8.64 7.56
C PRO A 83 7.13 -7.18 7.37
N ILE A 84 6.47 -6.89 6.24
CA ILE A 84 6.02 -5.55 5.84
C ILE A 84 4.49 -5.49 5.87
N LEU A 85 3.94 -4.47 6.53
CA LEU A 85 2.50 -4.30 6.71
C LEU A 85 1.74 -4.23 5.37
N GLY A 86 2.33 -3.61 4.36
CA GLY A 86 1.72 -3.47 3.03
C GLY A 86 1.64 -4.75 2.21
N MET A 87 2.28 -5.83 2.63
CA MET A 87 2.23 -7.13 1.95
C MET A 87 1.11 -7.99 2.53
N ALA A 88 0.20 -8.48 1.68
CA ALA A 88 -0.96 -9.28 2.13
C ALA A 88 -0.55 -10.52 2.94
N ARG A 89 0.53 -11.22 2.54
CA ARG A 89 1.04 -12.38 3.26
C ARG A 89 1.45 -12.08 4.71
N ASP A 90 1.96 -10.86 4.95
CA ASP A 90 2.45 -10.44 6.27
C ASP A 90 1.30 -9.81 7.08
N ALA A 91 0.47 -8.95 6.46
CA ALA A 91 -0.75 -8.39 7.05
C ALA A 91 -1.73 -9.49 7.52
N GLY A 92 -1.78 -10.62 6.78
CA GLY A 92 -2.59 -11.79 7.13
C GLY A 92 -2.19 -12.46 8.46
N THR A 93 -1.05 -12.11 9.03
CA THR A 93 -0.64 -12.58 10.36
C THR A 93 -1.26 -11.79 11.50
N ILE A 94 -1.85 -10.62 11.23
CA ILE A 94 -2.59 -9.83 12.20
C ILE A 94 -3.86 -10.60 12.59
N PRO A 95 -4.12 -10.79 13.89
CA PRO A 95 -5.27 -11.58 14.33
C PRO A 95 -6.60 -11.08 13.74
N ALA A 96 -7.46 -12.00 13.30
CA ALA A 96 -8.75 -11.65 12.72
C ALA A 96 -9.63 -10.79 13.65
N ALA A 97 -9.51 -10.97 14.96
CA ALA A 97 -10.20 -10.16 15.97
C ALA A 97 -9.79 -8.68 15.98
N PHE A 98 -8.64 -8.33 15.40
CA PHE A 98 -8.23 -6.94 15.21
C PHE A 98 -9.14 -6.22 14.21
N TRP A 99 -9.57 -6.91 13.17
CA TRP A 99 -10.35 -6.33 12.08
C TRP A 99 -11.83 -6.25 12.47
N THR A 100 -12.34 -5.03 12.55
CA THR A 100 -13.74 -4.73 12.86
C THR A 100 -14.28 -3.86 11.72
N PRO A 101 -15.10 -4.38 10.81
CA PRO A 101 -15.47 -3.70 9.55
C PRO A 101 -15.94 -2.26 9.69
N SER A 102 -16.60 -1.91 10.79
CA SER A 102 -17.04 -0.53 11.05
C SER A 102 -15.91 0.42 11.42
N LYS A 103 -14.79 -0.09 11.98
CA LYS A 103 -13.69 0.73 12.48
C LYS A 103 -12.34 0.39 11.86
N ARG A 104 -12.11 -0.87 11.52
CA ARG A 104 -10.81 -1.38 11.05
C ARG A 104 -11.04 -2.33 9.88
N GLN A 105 -10.56 -1.95 8.72
CA GLN A 105 -10.72 -2.74 7.50
C GLN A 105 -9.38 -3.09 6.90
N TRP A 106 -9.31 -4.29 6.35
CA TRP A 106 -8.23 -4.70 5.48
C TRP A 106 -8.81 -5.02 4.10
N ILE A 107 -8.38 -4.26 3.11
CA ILE A 107 -8.86 -4.31 1.74
C ILE A 107 -7.74 -4.88 0.87
N VAL A 108 -8.00 -6.01 0.24
CA VAL A 108 -7.06 -6.69 -0.65
C VAL A 108 -7.45 -6.40 -2.10
N ALA A 109 -6.59 -5.73 -2.83
CA ALA A 109 -6.74 -5.41 -4.25
C ALA A 109 -6.01 -6.46 -5.12
N PRO A 110 -6.45 -6.67 -6.37
CA PRO A 110 -7.57 -6.02 -7.05
C PRO A 110 -8.94 -6.67 -6.78
N ASN A 111 -9.06 -7.59 -5.88
CA ASN A 111 -10.21 -8.47 -5.68
C ASN A 111 -11.27 -7.90 -4.70
N SER A 112 -11.27 -6.60 -4.47
CA SER A 112 -12.26 -5.95 -3.61
C SER A 112 -13.07 -4.89 -4.36
N ASP A 113 -14.32 -4.68 -3.95
CA ASP A 113 -15.15 -3.59 -4.47
C ASP A 113 -14.64 -2.19 -4.08
N GLN A 114 -13.69 -2.14 -3.16
CA GLN A 114 -13.14 -0.91 -2.59
C GLN A 114 -11.81 -0.51 -3.22
N SER A 115 -11.14 -1.42 -3.95
CA SER A 115 -9.90 -1.13 -4.66
C SER A 115 -9.69 -2.08 -5.84
N HIS A 116 -9.36 -1.52 -6.99
CA HIS A 116 -9.01 -2.25 -8.21
C HIS A 116 -7.53 -2.09 -8.60
N ALA A 117 -6.71 -1.55 -7.70
CA ALA A 117 -5.28 -1.39 -7.91
C ALA A 117 -4.63 -2.73 -8.27
N ARG A 118 -3.75 -2.72 -9.28
CA ARG A 118 -3.00 -3.90 -9.76
C ARG A 118 -1.49 -3.74 -9.59
N HIS A 119 -1.04 -2.51 -9.39
CA HIS A 119 0.35 -2.16 -9.16
C HIS A 119 0.46 -1.26 -7.93
N HIS A 120 1.63 -1.23 -7.34
CA HIS A 120 1.88 -0.40 -6.17
C HIS A 120 1.57 1.09 -6.38
N GLY A 121 1.86 1.58 -7.59
CA GLY A 121 1.57 2.96 -7.99
C GLY A 121 0.13 3.24 -8.41
N ASP A 122 -0.77 2.25 -8.39
CA ASP A 122 -2.15 2.44 -8.84
C ASP A 122 -3.06 3.02 -7.76
N PHE A 123 -2.75 2.80 -6.47
CA PHE A 123 -3.63 3.18 -5.37
C PHE A 123 -4.00 4.67 -5.37
N ASP A 124 -3.10 5.54 -5.79
CA ASP A 124 -3.34 6.98 -5.88
C ASP A 124 -4.12 7.39 -7.15
N ASN A 125 -4.29 6.47 -8.10
CA ASN A 125 -5.00 6.68 -9.35
C ASN A 125 -6.25 5.78 -9.49
N ASP A 126 -6.44 4.82 -8.60
CA ASP A 126 -7.64 3.97 -8.61
C ASP A 126 -8.83 4.69 -7.98
N GLY A 127 -9.86 4.95 -8.81
CA GLY A 127 -11.06 5.66 -8.39
C GLY A 127 -11.81 4.99 -7.25
N LYS A 128 -11.77 3.64 -7.16
CA LYS A 128 -12.39 2.89 -6.07
C LYS A 128 -11.66 3.10 -4.75
N THR A 129 -10.32 3.02 -4.75
CA THR A 129 -9.49 3.30 -3.58
C THR A 129 -9.73 4.71 -3.06
N LEU A 130 -9.72 5.69 -3.95
CA LEU A 130 -9.94 7.09 -3.58
C LEU A 130 -11.34 7.33 -3.02
N LEU A 131 -12.38 6.80 -3.66
CA LEU A 131 -13.76 6.94 -3.19
C LEU A 131 -13.98 6.22 -1.86
N SER A 132 -13.45 5.02 -1.70
CA SER A 132 -13.51 4.25 -0.45
C SER A 132 -12.84 5.01 0.70
N THR A 133 -11.64 5.53 0.47
CA THR A 133 -10.91 6.33 1.45
C THR A 133 -11.67 7.60 1.82
N LEU A 134 -12.17 8.36 0.83
CA LEU A 134 -12.95 9.57 1.09
C LEU A 134 -14.25 9.28 1.87
N HIS A 135 -14.96 8.21 1.50
CA HIS A 135 -16.16 7.78 2.21
C HIS A 135 -15.87 7.52 3.70
N ARG A 136 -14.74 6.90 3.96
CA ARG A 136 -14.26 6.61 5.31
C ARG A 136 -13.90 7.88 6.08
N MET A 137 -13.16 8.79 5.46
CA MET A 137 -12.74 10.07 6.06
C MET A 137 -13.94 10.97 6.38
N THR A 138 -14.99 10.92 5.59
CA THR A 138 -16.20 11.75 5.76
C THR A 138 -17.28 11.10 6.61
N GLY A 139 -17.02 9.92 7.17
CA GLY A 139 -17.99 9.18 7.97
C GLY A 139 -19.23 8.73 7.19
N GLY A 140 -19.07 8.48 5.88
CA GLY A 140 -20.15 8.05 5.01
C GLY A 140 -21.06 9.19 4.52
N ALA A 141 -20.73 10.45 4.77
CA ALA A 141 -21.42 11.57 4.14
C ALA A 141 -21.31 11.41 2.62
N LYS A 142 -22.47 11.40 1.92
CA LYS A 142 -22.51 11.28 0.45
C LYS A 142 -21.66 12.41 -0.13
N SER A 143 -20.47 12.08 -0.60
CA SER A 143 -19.75 12.96 -1.50
C SER A 143 -20.64 13.15 -2.72
N THR A 144 -21.19 14.32 -2.91
CA THR A 144 -21.77 14.72 -4.20
C THR A 144 -20.74 14.39 -5.24
N SER A 145 -21.12 13.60 -6.24
CA SER A 145 -20.28 13.10 -7.33
C SER A 145 -19.60 14.26 -8.04
N GLN A 146 -18.57 14.81 -7.45
CA GLN A 146 -17.56 15.53 -8.22
C GLN A 146 -16.77 14.43 -8.91
N THR A 147 -16.89 14.40 -10.22
CA THR A 147 -16.05 13.58 -11.08
C THR A 147 -14.60 13.92 -10.72
N MET A 148 -13.97 13.10 -9.90
CA MET A 148 -12.54 13.24 -9.66
C MET A 148 -11.85 12.94 -10.98
N VAL A 149 -11.30 13.98 -11.61
CA VAL A 149 -10.49 13.82 -12.80
C VAL A 149 -9.21 13.12 -12.36
N LEU A 150 -9.24 11.81 -12.43
CA LEU A 150 -8.05 10.98 -12.22
C LEU A 150 -7.04 11.37 -13.29
N LYS A 151 -5.88 11.83 -12.88
CA LYS A 151 -4.79 12.14 -13.79
C LYS A 151 -4.32 10.82 -14.40
N SER A 152 -4.64 10.62 -15.68
CA SER A 152 -4.21 9.40 -16.36
C SER A 152 -2.67 9.26 -16.27
N PRO A 153 -2.13 8.04 -16.19
CA PRO A 153 -0.68 7.78 -16.23
C PRO A 153 -0.01 8.44 -17.45
N LEU A 154 -0.72 8.50 -18.59
CA LEU A 154 -0.29 9.21 -19.80
C LEU A 154 -0.16 10.73 -19.59
N ALA A 155 -1.07 11.36 -18.82
CA ALA A 155 -0.99 12.79 -18.51
C ALA A 155 0.21 13.11 -17.59
N ARG A 156 0.56 12.18 -16.67
CA ARG A 156 1.75 12.31 -15.81
C ARG A 156 3.04 12.15 -16.61
N ALA A 157 3.10 11.15 -17.49
CA ALA A 157 4.24 10.94 -18.39
C ALA A 157 4.45 12.12 -19.35
N ALA A 158 3.37 12.71 -19.88
CA ALA A 158 3.42 13.89 -20.73
C ALA A 158 3.96 15.13 -19.98
N ARG A 159 3.58 15.34 -18.71
CA ARG A 159 4.09 16.44 -17.89
C ARG A 159 5.57 16.28 -17.54
N VAL A 160 6.00 15.06 -17.21
CA VAL A 160 7.42 14.79 -16.94
C VAL A 160 8.25 15.04 -18.20
N ARG A 161 7.81 14.57 -19.37
CA ARG A 161 8.47 14.87 -20.65
C ARG A 161 8.50 16.36 -20.98
N ALA A 162 7.40 17.08 -20.75
CA ALA A 162 7.34 18.53 -20.97
C ALA A 162 8.29 19.28 -20.01
N GLY A 163 8.37 18.88 -18.73
CA GLY A 163 9.27 19.46 -17.75
C GLY A 163 10.74 19.21 -18.09
N VAL A 164 11.09 18.01 -18.53
CA VAL A 164 12.46 17.66 -18.94
C VAL A 164 12.86 18.44 -20.20
N ASN A 165 11.96 18.54 -21.20
CA ASN A 165 12.24 19.32 -22.41
C ASN A 165 12.40 20.82 -22.12
N ALA A 166 11.58 21.39 -21.21
CA ALA A 166 11.74 22.78 -20.82
C ALA A 166 13.08 23.06 -20.10
N ALA A 167 13.56 22.11 -19.27
CA ALA A 167 14.83 22.26 -18.57
C ALA A 167 16.05 22.10 -19.48
N LEU A 168 15.93 21.42 -20.61
CA LEU A 168 17.04 21.16 -21.55
C LEU A 168 17.16 22.24 -22.64
N PHE A 169 16.15 23.09 -22.84
CA PHE A 169 16.10 24.07 -23.92
C PHE A 169 15.88 25.51 -23.46
N THR A 170 16.10 25.83 -22.17
CA THR A 170 16.22 27.22 -21.72
C THR A 170 17.66 27.69 -21.97
N PRO A 171 17.87 28.75 -22.78
CA PRO A 171 19.18 29.29 -23.07
C PRO A 171 19.83 29.96 -21.85
#